data_c0fa8b8e430e5fd6a24dbaedd31fc1aa
#
_entry.id   c0fa8b8e430e5fd6a24dbaedd31fc1aa
#
_cell.length_a   1.000
_cell.length_b   1.000
_cell.length_c   1.000
_cell.angle_alpha   90.00
_cell.angle_beta   90.00
_cell.angle_gamma   90.00
#
_symmetry.space_group_name_H-M   'P 1'
#
loop_
_entity.id
_entity.type
_entity.pdbx_description
1 polymer ?
#
loop_
_entity_poly.entity_id
_entity_poly.type
_entity_poly.pdbx_seq_one_letter_code
_entity_poly.pdbx_strand_id
1 'polypeptide(L)'
;SGTFGETPVAGIDYVSGSVSGVTGSDGGFEYEPGQPIEFSIGDIALGRAVAGKALITPAELVADGTADSPAAINIARLLHSLDAATGDAAITVAASARAKAVKSDAAVATAIEYLDFSDDDAFANAASQLVTVLTADYGFTGVLVDAETARRGMGSAN
;
A
#
# COMPACT_ATOMS: atom_id res chain seq x y z
N SER A 1 -2.62 -15.69 11.48
CA SER A 1 -2.15 -14.31 11.52
C SER A 1 -0.84 -14.15 10.76
N GLY A 2 -0.54 -12.95 10.33
CA GLY A 2 0.69 -12.66 9.61
C GLY A 2 1.08 -11.21 9.74
N THR A 3 2.17 -10.82 9.03
CA THR A 3 2.61 -9.44 8.99
C THR A 3 2.81 -9.01 7.54
N PHE A 4 2.53 -7.73 7.27
CA PHE A 4 2.73 -7.12 5.96
C PHE A 4 4.04 -6.35 5.94
N GLY A 5 4.91 -6.74 5.00
CA GLY A 5 6.18 -6.09 4.76
C GLY A 5 7.31 -6.60 5.63
N GLU A 6 8.50 -6.73 5.06
CA GLU A 6 9.70 -6.97 5.85
C GLU A 6 9.96 -5.75 6.73
N THR A 7 9.79 -4.55 6.17
CA THR A 7 9.56 -3.34 6.96
C THR A 7 8.07 -3.29 7.25
N PRO A 8 7.65 -3.28 8.52
CA PRO A 8 6.23 -3.34 8.84
C PRO A 8 5.45 -2.18 8.23
N VAL A 9 4.27 -2.48 7.69
CA VAL A 9 3.36 -1.47 7.14
C VAL A 9 2.08 -1.47 7.96
N ALA A 10 1.89 -0.42 8.74
CA ALA A 10 0.70 -0.20 9.55
C ALA A 10 -0.31 0.64 8.78
N GLY A 11 -1.58 0.45 9.09
CA GLY A 11 -2.62 1.37 8.63
C GLY A 11 -3.19 1.05 7.26
N ILE A 12 -3.00 -0.15 6.74
CA ILE A 12 -3.68 -0.55 5.50
C ILE A 12 -4.82 -1.50 5.81
N ASP A 13 -5.87 -1.40 5.01
CA ASP A 13 -7.08 -2.21 5.16
C ASP A 13 -6.84 -3.62 4.66
N TYR A 14 -7.47 -4.60 5.29
CA TYR A 14 -7.46 -5.97 4.77
C TYR A 14 -8.80 -6.64 4.96
N VAL A 15 -9.07 -7.61 4.10
CA VAL A 15 -10.25 -8.47 4.21
C VAL A 15 -9.87 -9.87 3.76
N SER A 16 -10.30 -10.86 4.56
CA SER A 16 -10.09 -12.28 4.27
C SER A 16 -11.34 -13.03 4.72
N GLY A 17 -12.18 -13.42 3.75
CA GLY A 17 -13.47 -14.04 4.07
C GLY A 17 -14.32 -13.14 4.95
N SER A 18 -14.67 -13.60 6.14
CA SER A 18 -15.46 -12.84 7.10
C SER A 18 -14.60 -11.97 8.03
N VAL A 19 -13.28 -12.05 7.93
CA VAL A 19 -12.35 -11.29 8.78
C VAL A 19 -11.91 -10.04 8.04
N SER A 20 -11.93 -8.90 8.72
CA SER A 20 -11.45 -7.64 8.16
C SER A 20 -10.84 -6.77 9.26
N GLY A 21 -10.01 -5.83 8.87
CA GLY A 21 -9.37 -4.94 9.81
C GLY A 21 -8.39 -4.01 9.14
N VAL A 22 -7.51 -3.44 9.96
CA VAL A 22 -6.44 -2.54 9.55
C VAL A 22 -5.15 -3.07 10.16
N THR A 23 -4.07 -3.09 9.39
CA THR A 23 -2.79 -3.61 9.91
C THR A 23 -2.32 -2.80 11.10
N GLY A 24 -1.77 -3.50 12.09
CA GLY A 24 -1.28 -2.88 13.32
C GLY A 24 0.12 -2.29 13.17
N SER A 25 0.64 -1.73 14.26
CA SER A 25 1.95 -1.07 14.27
C SER A 25 3.10 -2.00 13.87
N ASP A 26 2.93 -3.29 14.04
CA ASP A 26 3.89 -4.31 13.63
C ASP A 26 3.61 -4.86 12.24
N GLY A 27 2.65 -4.28 11.50
CA GLY A 27 2.19 -4.78 10.22
C GLY A 27 1.23 -5.96 10.33
N GLY A 28 0.79 -6.29 11.53
CA GLY A 28 0.00 -7.49 11.79
C GLY A 28 -1.39 -7.48 11.17
N PHE A 29 -1.81 -8.64 10.69
CA PHE A 29 -3.16 -8.86 10.15
C PHE A 29 -3.63 -10.26 10.53
N GLU A 30 -4.95 -10.47 10.38
CA GLU A 30 -5.57 -11.78 10.58
C GLU A 30 -6.19 -12.25 9.27
N TYR A 31 -6.22 -13.54 9.04
CA TYR A 31 -6.90 -14.08 7.88
C TYR A 31 -7.70 -15.31 8.25
N GLU A 32 -8.77 -15.53 7.51
CA GLU A 32 -9.62 -16.69 7.71
C GLU A 32 -8.97 -17.90 7.03
N PRO A 33 -8.81 -19.03 7.74
CA PRO A 33 -8.20 -20.23 7.14
C PRO A 33 -8.91 -20.64 5.84
N GLY A 34 -8.11 -20.87 4.80
CA GLY A 34 -8.63 -21.28 3.51
C GLY A 34 -9.16 -20.13 2.64
N GLN A 35 -9.17 -18.91 3.14
CA GLN A 35 -9.63 -17.75 2.37
C GLN A 35 -8.47 -16.89 1.93
N PRO A 36 -8.51 -16.32 0.72
CA PRO A 36 -7.50 -15.35 0.32
C PRO A 36 -7.67 -14.06 1.11
N ILE A 37 -6.60 -13.27 1.14
CA ILE A 37 -6.61 -11.95 1.78
C ILE A 37 -6.34 -10.89 0.72
N GLU A 38 -7.07 -9.77 0.82
CA GLU A 38 -6.87 -8.60 -0.02
C GLU A 38 -6.48 -7.42 0.84
N PHE A 39 -5.53 -6.62 0.33
CA PHE A 39 -5.11 -5.40 0.99
C PHE A 39 -5.53 -4.19 0.17
N SER A 40 -5.87 -3.10 0.86
CA SER A 40 -6.29 -1.86 0.21
C SER A 40 -5.99 -0.68 1.12
N ILE A 41 -6.04 0.52 0.52
CA ILE A 41 -6.06 1.77 1.26
C ILE A 41 -7.39 2.42 0.89
N GLY A 42 -8.38 2.30 1.76
CA GLY A 42 -9.74 2.69 1.40
C GLY A 42 -10.18 1.94 0.14
N ASP A 43 -10.54 2.69 -0.89
CA ASP A 43 -10.98 2.11 -2.17
C ASP A 43 -9.84 1.82 -3.15
N ILE A 44 -8.58 2.01 -2.73
CA ILE A 44 -7.41 1.72 -3.56
C ILE A 44 -6.94 0.29 -3.30
N ALA A 45 -7.19 -0.61 -4.22
CA ALA A 45 -6.72 -1.99 -4.10
C ALA A 45 -5.19 -2.04 -4.28
N LEU A 46 -4.52 -2.80 -3.42
CA LEU A 46 -3.07 -3.00 -3.49
C LEU A 46 -2.77 -4.35 -4.13
N GLY A 47 -2.82 -4.38 -5.46
CA GLY A 47 -2.56 -5.60 -6.19
C GLY A 47 -3.73 -6.57 -6.14
N ARG A 48 -3.42 -7.86 -5.98
CA ARG A 48 -4.41 -8.95 -6.05
C ARG A 48 -4.61 -9.61 -4.69
N ALA A 49 -5.69 -10.36 -4.57
CA ALA A 49 -5.90 -11.25 -3.42
C ALA A 49 -4.88 -12.38 -3.46
N VAL A 50 -4.37 -12.77 -2.30
CA VAL A 50 -3.37 -13.83 -2.17
C VAL A 50 -3.73 -14.75 -1.01
N ALA A 51 -3.18 -15.97 -1.02
CA ALA A 51 -3.36 -16.87 0.10
C ALA A 51 -2.77 -16.28 1.38
N GLY A 52 -3.49 -16.42 2.48
CA GLY A 52 -3.00 -15.95 3.77
C GLY A 52 -1.76 -16.73 4.19
N LYS A 53 -0.76 -15.99 4.71
CA LYS A 53 0.47 -16.60 5.22
C LYS A 53 1.18 -15.63 6.16
N ALA A 54 2.25 -16.11 6.80
CA ALA A 54 2.91 -15.38 7.89
C ALA A 54 3.57 -14.07 7.46
N LEU A 55 4.06 -13.98 6.22
CA LEU A 55 4.65 -12.75 5.71
C LEU A 55 4.15 -12.52 4.29
N ILE A 56 3.57 -11.34 4.07
CA ILE A 56 3.13 -10.90 2.74
C ILE A 56 3.84 -9.59 2.43
N THR A 57 4.43 -9.50 1.25
CA THR A 57 5.12 -8.28 0.77
C THR A 57 4.48 -7.87 -0.56
N PRO A 58 4.80 -6.67 -1.08
CA PRO A 58 4.29 -6.28 -2.39
C PRO A 58 4.56 -7.30 -3.50
N ALA A 59 5.63 -8.09 -3.40
CA ALA A 59 5.93 -9.11 -4.40
C ALA A 59 4.81 -10.12 -4.57
N GLU A 60 4.20 -10.57 -3.47
CA GLU A 60 3.10 -11.54 -3.51
C GLU A 60 1.83 -10.96 -4.10
N LEU A 61 1.66 -9.65 -4.04
CA LEU A 61 0.46 -8.97 -4.55
C LEU A 61 0.45 -8.85 -6.08
N VAL A 62 1.53 -9.27 -6.73
CA VAL A 62 1.70 -9.21 -8.18
C VAL A 62 1.85 -10.63 -8.71
N ALA A 63 1.14 -10.96 -9.80
CA ALA A 63 1.23 -12.28 -10.41
C ALA A 63 2.68 -12.55 -10.84
N ASP A 64 3.24 -13.68 -10.42
CA ASP A 64 4.63 -14.07 -10.67
C ASP A 64 5.63 -12.98 -10.21
N GLY A 65 5.24 -12.22 -9.18
CA GLY A 65 6.02 -11.07 -8.75
C GLY A 65 7.24 -11.43 -7.91
N THR A 66 8.24 -10.57 -8.03
CA THR A 66 9.42 -10.58 -7.16
C THR A 66 9.60 -9.16 -6.60
N ALA A 67 10.55 -8.99 -5.69
CA ALA A 67 10.86 -7.67 -5.15
C ALA A 67 11.29 -6.68 -6.24
N ASP A 68 11.77 -7.17 -7.38
CA ASP A 68 12.23 -6.33 -8.49
C ASP A 68 11.16 -6.12 -9.57
N SER A 69 10.00 -6.73 -9.45
CA SER A 69 8.91 -6.53 -10.42
C SER A 69 8.46 -5.06 -10.39
N PRO A 70 8.32 -4.42 -11.57
CA PRO A 70 7.87 -3.01 -11.60
C PRO A 70 6.60 -2.75 -10.82
N ALA A 71 5.61 -3.63 -10.93
CA ALA A 71 4.35 -3.45 -10.20
C ALA A 71 4.54 -3.56 -8.69
N ALA A 72 5.40 -4.47 -8.22
CA ALA A 72 5.70 -4.60 -6.79
C ALA A 72 6.41 -3.35 -6.27
N ILE A 73 7.36 -2.83 -7.03
CA ILE A 73 8.08 -1.60 -6.69
C ILE A 73 7.10 -0.44 -6.64
N ASN A 74 6.15 -0.36 -7.57
CA ASN A 74 5.16 0.72 -7.60
C ASN A 74 4.21 0.65 -6.40
N ILE A 75 3.80 -0.55 -5.98
CA ILE A 75 3.03 -0.70 -4.75
C ILE A 75 3.84 -0.17 -3.56
N ALA A 76 5.12 -0.54 -3.47
CA ALA A 76 6.01 -0.05 -2.41
C ALA A 76 6.18 1.47 -2.46
N ARG A 77 6.27 2.05 -3.65
CA ARG A 77 6.36 3.51 -3.81
C ARG A 77 5.14 4.22 -3.22
N LEU A 78 3.96 3.70 -3.51
CA LEU A 78 2.74 4.29 -2.96
C LEU A 78 2.71 4.19 -1.44
N LEU A 79 3.00 3.01 -0.89
CA LEU A 79 3.01 2.81 0.56
C LEU A 79 4.01 3.73 1.24
N HIS A 80 5.23 3.80 0.72
CA HIS A 80 6.29 4.62 1.29
C HIS A 80 5.93 6.10 1.24
N SER A 81 5.27 6.54 0.16
CA SER A 81 4.84 7.93 -0.01
C SER A 81 3.76 8.33 0.99
N LEU A 82 3.03 7.37 1.52
CA LEU A 82 1.93 7.61 2.47
C LEU A 82 2.36 7.45 3.93
N ASP A 83 3.66 7.28 4.18
CA ASP A 83 4.19 7.14 5.54
C ASP A 83 4.05 8.47 6.28
N ALA A 84 3.24 8.46 7.34
CA ALA A 84 2.99 9.65 8.16
C ALA A 84 4.04 9.83 9.26
N ALA A 85 4.80 8.78 9.56
CA ALA A 85 5.76 8.76 10.65
C ALA A 85 7.17 8.55 10.12
N THR A 86 7.63 9.51 9.32
CA THR A 86 8.98 9.45 8.73
C THR A 86 10.05 9.47 9.83
N GLY A 87 11.13 8.76 9.58
CA GLY A 87 12.24 8.70 10.52
C GLY A 87 12.28 7.46 11.39
N ASP A 88 11.23 6.63 11.38
CA ASP A 88 11.29 5.32 12.04
C ASP A 88 11.43 4.20 10.99
N ALA A 89 11.53 2.95 11.45
CA ALA A 89 11.75 1.83 10.57
C ALA A 89 10.47 1.32 9.90
N ALA A 90 9.30 1.70 10.43
CA ALA A 90 8.01 1.23 9.93
C ALA A 90 7.38 2.26 9.01
N ILE A 91 6.47 1.79 8.16
CA ILE A 91 5.62 2.67 7.36
C ILE A 91 4.26 2.73 8.06
N THR A 92 3.75 3.93 8.27
CA THR A 92 2.43 4.13 8.88
C THR A 92 1.55 4.95 7.95
N VAL A 93 0.53 4.30 7.38
CA VAL A 93 -0.48 5.00 6.60
C VAL A 93 -1.53 5.52 7.57
N ALA A 94 -1.70 6.84 7.63
CA ALA A 94 -2.58 7.46 8.61
C ALA A 94 -4.05 7.19 8.31
N ALA A 95 -4.88 7.19 9.35
CA ALA A 95 -6.33 7.05 9.22
C ALA A 95 -6.91 8.14 8.30
N SER A 96 -6.35 9.35 8.33
CA SER A 96 -6.78 10.44 7.46
C SER A 96 -6.58 10.10 5.98
N ALA A 97 -5.50 9.41 5.65
CA ALA A 97 -5.26 8.98 4.26
C ALA A 97 -6.29 7.95 3.83
N ARG A 98 -6.57 6.95 4.67
CA ARG A 98 -7.60 5.96 4.36
C ARG A 98 -8.97 6.59 4.17
N ALA A 99 -9.31 7.56 5.01
CA ALA A 99 -10.59 8.25 4.94
C ALA A 99 -10.77 9.05 3.66
N LYS A 100 -9.67 9.57 3.11
CA LYS A 100 -9.69 10.34 1.86
C LYS A 100 -9.65 9.47 0.60
N ALA A 101 -9.28 8.21 0.72
CA ALA A 101 -9.13 7.28 -0.40
C ALA A 101 -10.47 6.66 -0.77
N VAL A 102 -11.43 7.49 -1.17
CA VAL A 102 -12.81 7.04 -1.42
C VAL A 102 -13.29 7.50 -2.79
N LYS A 103 -13.98 6.60 -3.49
CA LYS A 103 -14.51 6.87 -4.83
C LYS A 103 -15.67 7.85 -4.83
N SER A 104 -16.21 8.19 -3.67
CA SER A 104 -17.21 9.26 -3.56
C SER A 104 -16.63 10.64 -3.83
N ASP A 105 -15.30 10.81 -3.72
CA ASP A 105 -14.60 12.01 -4.17
C ASP A 105 -14.27 11.84 -5.65
N ALA A 106 -14.74 12.75 -6.50
CA ALA A 106 -14.62 12.61 -7.96
C ALA A 106 -13.17 12.59 -8.44
N ALA A 107 -12.30 13.42 -7.86
CA ALA A 107 -10.89 13.46 -8.26
C ALA A 107 -10.18 12.17 -7.85
N VAL A 108 -10.48 11.67 -6.65
CA VAL A 108 -9.93 10.39 -6.18
C VAL A 108 -10.43 9.24 -7.06
N ALA A 109 -11.72 9.23 -7.38
CA ALA A 109 -12.30 8.19 -8.23
C ALA A 109 -11.59 8.13 -9.59
N THR A 110 -11.35 9.29 -10.20
CA THR A 110 -10.66 9.36 -11.49
C THR A 110 -9.23 8.86 -11.38
N ALA A 111 -8.51 9.26 -10.33
CA ALA A 111 -7.13 8.79 -10.14
C ALA A 111 -7.09 7.27 -9.92
N ILE A 112 -8.02 6.72 -9.15
CA ILE A 112 -8.10 5.27 -8.93
C ILE A 112 -8.39 4.54 -10.25
N GLU A 113 -9.25 5.10 -11.09
CA GLU A 113 -9.59 4.48 -12.38
C GLU A 113 -8.35 4.33 -13.26
N TYR A 114 -7.46 5.32 -13.28
CA TYR A 114 -6.26 5.31 -14.13
C TYR A 114 -5.03 4.71 -13.44
N LEU A 115 -5.13 4.39 -12.16
CA LEU A 115 -4.02 3.80 -11.43
C LEU A 115 -3.73 2.39 -11.95
N ASP A 116 -2.51 2.19 -12.44
CA ASP A 116 -2.07 0.89 -12.96
C ASP A 116 -0.65 0.64 -12.46
N PHE A 117 -0.51 -0.24 -11.50
CA PHE A 117 0.80 -0.56 -10.93
C PHE A 117 1.76 -1.18 -11.94
N SER A 118 1.23 -1.78 -13.02
CA SER A 118 2.04 -2.44 -14.04
C SER A 118 2.53 -1.49 -15.14
N ASP A 119 2.05 -0.26 -15.17
CA ASP A 119 2.42 0.75 -16.16
C ASP A 119 3.04 1.93 -15.43
N ASP A 120 4.36 2.12 -15.59
CA ASP A 120 5.09 3.12 -14.82
C ASP A 120 4.57 4.55 -15.03
N ASP A 121 4.22 4.91 -16.27
CA ASP A 121 3.73 6.26 -16.56
C ASP A 121 2.33 6.49 -16.00
N ALA A 122 1.42 5.54 -16.22
CA ALA A 122 0.06 5.62 -15.68
C ALA A 122 0.10 5.64 -14.16
N PHE A 123 0.94 4.79 -13.56
CA PHE A 123 1.12 4.75 -12.11
C PHE A 123 1.60 6.10 -11.59
N ALA A 124 2.70 6.63 -12.15
CA ALA A 124 3.29 7.88 -11.65
C ALA A 124 2.29 9.02 -11.71
N ASN A 125 1.51 9.10 -12.78
CA ASN A 125 0.51 10.15 -12.96
C ASN A 125 -0.60 10.07 -11.91
N ALA A 126 -1.23 8.90 -11.79
CA ALA A 126 -2.35 8.73 -10.86
C ALA A 126 -1.88 8.75 -9.40
N ALA A 127 -0.77 8.07 -9.09
CA ALA A 127 -0.26 8.00 -7.73
C ALA A 127 0.19 9.36 -7.22
N SER A 128 0.79 10.20 -8.07
CA SER A 128 1.18 11.55 -7.65
C SER A 128 -0.02 12.36 -7.20
N GLN A 129 -1.13 12.27 -7.92
CA GLN A 129 -2.37 12.94 -7.54
C GLN A 129 -2.93 12.39 -6.23
N LEU A 130 -2.93 11.07 -6.09
CA LEU A 130 -3.43 10.43 -4.87
C LEU A 130 -2.59 10.82 -3.65
N VAL A 131 -1.27 10.79 -3.77
CA VAL A 131 -0.38 11.15 -2.65
C VAL A 131 -0.66 12.58 -2.18
N THR A 132 -0.83 13.52 -3.10
CA THR A 132 -1.14 14.90 -2.72
C THR A 132 -2.43 15.00 -1.92
N VAL A 133 -3.49 14.32 -2.37
CA VAL A 133 -4.79 14.37 -1.69
C VAL A 133 -4.75 13.62 -0.36
N LEU A 134 -4.20 12.43 -0.35
CA LEU A 134 -4.24 11.56 0.82
C LEU A 134 -3.36 12.06 1.97
N THR A 135 -2.30 12.80 1.67
CA THR A 135 -1.42 13.34 2.70
C THR A 135 -1.76 14.77 3.12
N ALA A 136 -2.92 15.28 2.69
CA ALA A 136 -3.29 16.69 2.96
C ALA A 136 -3.31 17.04 4.45
N ASP A 137 -3.60 16.06 5.32
CA ASP A 137 -3.67 16.29 6.77
C ASP A 137 -2.39 15.86 7.50
N TYR A 138 -1.31 15.55 6.79
CA TYR A 138 -0.08 15.04 7.42
C TYR A 138 0.77 16.13 8.07
N GLY A 139 0.52 17.39 7.77
CA GLY A 139 1.34 18.49 8.28
C GLY A 139 2.61 18.75 7.46
N PHE A 140 2.80 17.99 6.38
CA PHE A 140 3.88 18.24 5.41
C PHE A 140 3.36 17.87 4.02
N THR A 141 4.06 18.35 2.98
CA THR A 141 3.68 18.04 1.61
C THR A 141 4.19 16.66 1.22
N GLY A 142 3.27 15.72 0.97
CA GLY A 142 3.61 14.40 0.48
C GLY A 142 3.93 14.44 -1.00
N VAL A 143 4.97 13.69 -1.40
CA VAL A 143 5.34 13.51 -2.80
C VAL A 143 5.58 12.05 -3.08
N LEU A 144 5.33 11.64 -4.32
CA LEU A 144 5.57 10.25 -4.72
C LEU A 144 7.08 9.99 -4.70
N VAL A 145 7.50 9.02 -3.89
CA VAL A 145 8.90 8.62 -3.80
C VAL A 145 9.33 7.84 -5.04
N ASP A 146 10.62 7.87 -5.36
CA ASP A 146 11.14 7.12 -6.49
C ASP A 146 11.34 5.63 -6.15
N ALA A 147 11.65 4.84 -7.18
CA ALA A 147 11.80 3.39 -7.03
C ALA A 147 12.94 3.01 -6.10
N GLU A 148 14.06 3.72 -6.15
CA GLU A 148 15.20 3.41 -5.31
C GLU A 148 14.89 3.65 -3.83
N THR A 149 14.24 4.77 -3.53
CA THR A 149 13.81 5.08 -2.16
C THR A 149 12.85 4.01 -1.63
N ALA A 150 11.89 3.59 -2.44
CA ALA A 150 10.93 2.57 -2.06
C ALA A 150 11.60 1.23 -1.80
N ARG A 151 12.53 0.83 -2.65
CA ARG A 151 13.24 -0.45 -2.50
C ARG A 151 14.02 -0.48 -1.20
N ARG A 152 14.72 0.58 -0.87
CA ARG A 152 15.48 0.67 0.38
C ARG A 152 14.55 0.69 1.59
N GLY A 153 13.47 1.46 1.50
CA GLY A 153 12.51 1.61 2.60
C GLY A 153 11.74 0.33 2.92
N MET A 154 11.63 -0.59 1.98
CA MET A 154 10.90 -1.85 2.20
C MET A 154 11.82 -2.99 2.69
N GLY A 155 13.05 -2.68 3.04
CA GLY A 155 13.98 -3.68 3.56
C GLY A 155 14.62 -4.54 2.51
N SER A 156 14.20 -4.45 1.26
CA SER A 156 14.70 -5.29 0.17
C SER A 156 16.15 -4.97 -0.21
N ALA A 157 16.67 -3.85 0.24
CA ALA A 157 18.05 -3.46 0.00
C ALA A 157 19.02 -4.14 0.95
N ASN A 158 18.53 -4.89 1.88
CA ASN A 158 19.34 -5.62 2.84
C ASN A 158 20.04 -6.81 2.20
#